data_c3dd2336ea2043ce0631c21a361b9a7d
#
_entry.id   c3dd2336ea2043ce0631c21a361b9a7d
#
_cell.length_a   1.000
_cell.length_b   1.000
_cell.length_c   1.000
_cell.angle_alpha   90.00
_cell.angle_beta   90.00
_cell.angle_gamma   90.00
#
_symmetry.space_group_name_H-M   'P 1'
#
loop_
_entity.id
_entity.type
_entity.pdbx_description
1 polymer ?
#
loop_
_entity_poly.entity_id
_entity_poly.type
_entity_poly.pdbx_seq_one_letter_code
_entity_poly.pdbx_strand_id
1 'polypeptide(L)'
;MSNITFSEIMDFYPRHNQSVFEDLKKNYQRGSLIPFVGAGLSVFCGYLGWQQVLKKLTEFIFEENIKNEINNMIESGELLQAAQTISDNYLRMLIELRKIIDYDKIENCDPDEWYTSAAYVLPYLFDKSIVMTTNFDRVLEEVYDRCHVKFGRIVSPHEPDILSQIRQAAPHCLFKLHGDIGPDTYDIDKLVFTQKQYDAAYHSDGPLMKELPLWFQNKRLLFLGCSLMQDKTMDVLQQVTKANPGLDHYAILACKPEKIGQRSRELGEQGISAIYYPENRHEAVRVILERLLEETDSGKYEEMNRHVERHIPISKTEHRFMYDSGYIGFTGRTKELEQLMDFCKNPKQISWWAVTGPGGMGKSRLVYEFTEARKKEGWEIVWLNQNQDIYPRLLDWTPPVDQCILVADDVQSYLQAIGEWISSVSKKKRSEKLRVLLLEREGEDLSSAKWAEIMRADAPYDDTIQSLCYCSDFLQLEPLSDDELKAVMTDFALASGKIIKDDRLMERLL
;
A
#
# COMPACT_ATOMS: atom_id res chain seq x y z
N MET A 1 20.97 4.29 -1.22
CA MET A 1 21.56 3.08 -1.89
C MET A 1 20.71 2.86 -3.13
N SER A 2 21.27 2.50 -4.27
CA SER A 2 20.50 2.14 -5.46
C SER A 2 19.64 0.91 -5.18
N ASN A 3 18.40 0.88 -5.66
CA ASN A 3 17.52 -0.29 -5.55
C ASN A 3 18.17 -1.48 -6.28
N ILE A 4 18.03 -2.70 -5.71
CA ILE A 4 18.50 -3.91 -6.37
C ILE A 4 17.68 -4.18 -7.64
N THR A 5 18.33 -4.56 -8.71
CA THR A 5 17.68 -4.92 -9.97
C THR A 5 17.41 -6.42 -10.06
N PHE A 6 16.46 -6.82 -10.90
CA PHE A 6 16.16 -8.22 -11.15
C PHE A 6 17.40 -8.99 -11.68
N SER A 7 18.20 -8.37 -12.55
CA SER A 7 19.44 -8.96 -13.05
C SER A 7 20.43 -9.25 -11.92
N GLU A 8 20.65 -8.30 -11.01
CA GLU A 8 21.53 -8.50 -9.85
C GLU A 8 21.06 -9.64 -8.95
N ILE A 9 19.73 -9.82 -8.79
CA ILE A 9 19.19 -10.95 -8.04
C ILE A 9 19.45 -12.27 -8.77
N MET A 10 19.24 -12.32 -10.08
CA MET A 10 19.50 -13.53 -10.86
C MET A 10 20.99 -13.89 -10.85
N ASP A 11 21.89 -12.90 -10.91
CA ASP A 11 23.34 -13.05 -10.87
C ASP A 11 23.91 -13.37 -9.48
N PHE A 12 23.11 -13.21 -8.42
CA PHE A 12 23.52 -13.55 -7.06
C PHE A 12 23.74 -15.05 -6.85
N TYR A 13 22.94 -15.90 -7.50
CA TYR A 13 23.18 -17.35 -7.61
C TYR A 13 22.83 -17.81 -9.04
N PRO A 14 23.74 -17.55 -9.99
CA PRO A 14 23.47 -17.71 -11.42
C PRO A 14 23.02 -19.12 -11.80
N ARG A 15 22.29 -19.26 -12.90
CA ARG A 15 21.63 -20.48 -13.39
C ARG A 15 20.58 -21.05 -12.43
N HIS A 16 20.87 -21.14 -11.13
CA HIS A 16 19.91 -21.66 -10.14
C HIS A 16 18.72 -20.70 -9.99
N ASN A 17 18.96 -19.44 -9.63
CA ASN A 17 17.87 -18.44 -9.48
C ASN A 17 17.06 -18.31 -10.75
N GLN A 18 17.73 -18.24 -11.91
CA GLN A 18 17.03 -18.17 -13.21
C GLN A 18 16.18 -19.41 -13.46
N SER A 19 16.70 -20.61 -13.22
CA SER A 19 15.96 -21.87 -13.41
C SER A 19 14.75 -21.95 -12.50
N VAL A 20 14.91 -21.57 -11.22
CA VAL A 20 13.81 -21.57 -10.23
C VAL A 20 12.77 -20.54 -10.59
N PHE A 21 13.16 -19.34 -11.06
CA PHE A 21 12.22 -18.31 -11.49
C PHE A 21 11.39 -18.75 -12.69
N GLU A 22 12.01 -19.35 -13.71
CA GLU A 22 11.31 -19.85 -14.88
C GLU A 22 10.31 -20.99 -14.55
N ASP A 23 10.68 -21.83 -13.60
CA ASP A 23 9.79 -22.90 -13.15
C ASP A 23 8.64 -22.36 -12.28
N LEU A 24 8.93 -21.41 -11.38
CA LEU A 24 7.94 -20.68 -10.62
C LEU A 24 6.92 -20.02 -11.55
N LYS A 25 7.36 -19.31 -12.60
CA LYS A 25 6.52 -18.65 -13.58
C LYS A 25 5.57 -19.64 -14.30
N LYS A 26 6.09 -20.79 -14.75
CA LYS A 26 5.29 -21.84 -15.37
C LYS A 26 4.19 -22.35 -14.44
N ASN A 27 4.52 -22.57 -13.17
CA ASN A 27 3.57 -23.05 -12.17
C ASN A 27 2.54 -22.00 -11.76
N TYR A 28 2.93 -20.72 -11.75
CA TYR A 28 1.98 -19.61 -11.59
C TYR A 28 0.97 -19.59 -12.76
N GLN A 29 1.41 -19.64 -14.00
CA GLN A 29 0.54 -19.65 -15.19
C GLN A 29 -0.43 -20.86 -15.22
N ARG A 30 -0.04 -21.97 -14.60
CA ARG A 30 -0.92 -23.16 -14.42
C ARG A 30 -1.95 -23.00 -13.29
N GLY A 31 -1.91 -21.91 -12.55
CA GLY A 31 -2.76 -21.69 -11.37
C GLY A 31 -2.49 -22.71 -10.24
N SER A 32 -1.27 -23.24 -10.17
CA SER A 32 -0.89 -24.24 -9.17
C SER A 32 -0.24 -23.68 -7.92
N LEU A 33 0.03 -22.36 -7.84
CA LEU A 33 0.68 -21.72 -6.71
C LEU A 33 -0.32 -21.25 -5.64
N ILE A 34 0.09 -21.40 -4.40
CA ILE A 34 -0.55 -20.81 -3.21
C ILE A 34 0.53 -19.99 -2.48
N PRO A 35 0.36 -18.66 -2.30
CA PRO A 35 1.28 -17.89 -1.48
C PRO A 35 1.13 -18.26 0.00
N PHE A 36 2.28 -18.51 0.64
CA PHE A 36 2.39 -18.76 2.07
C PHE A 36 3.20 -17.62 2.70
N VAL A 37 2.52 -16.77 3.45
CA VAL A 37 3.06 -15.51 3.93
C VAL A 37 3.46 -15.60 5.39
N GLY A 38 4.70 -15.24 5.69
CA GLY A 38 5.22 -15.10 7.04
C GLY A 38 5.40 -13.63 7.48
N ALA A 39 5.80 -13.45 8.73
CA ALA A 39 5.91 -12.15 9.40
C ALA A 39 6.86 -11.15 8.69
N GLY A 40 7.80 -11.64 7.90
CA GLY A 40 8.72 -10.79 7.12
C GLY A 40 8.02 -9.86 6.13
N LEU A 41 6.81 -10.21 5.66
CA LEU A 41 6.02 -9.34 4.80
C LEU A 41 5.24 -8.24 5.55
N SER A 42 5.17 -8.30 6.87
CA SER A 42 4.49 -7.29 7.70
C SER A 42 5.45 -6.30 8.37
N VAL A 43 6.77 -6.50 8.21
CA VAL A 43 7.81 -5.67 8.87
C VAL A 43 7.74 -4.20 8.45
N PHE A 44 7.36 -3.91 7.22
CA PHE A 44 7.22 -2.54 6.72
C PHE A 44 6.22 -1.70 7.52
N CYS A 45 5.17 -2.32 8.08
CA CYS A 45 4.22 -1.67 8.99
C CYS A 45 4.69 -1.66 10.46
N GLY A 46 5.96 -1.94 10.73
CA GLY A 46 6.50 -1.97 12.10
C GLY A 46 6.12 -3.20 12.92
N TYR A 47 5.58 -4.25 12.28
CA TYR A 47 5.35 -5.52 12.95
C TYR A 47 6.65 -6.25 13.22
N LEU A 48 6.71 -6.94 14.34
CA LEU A 48 7.88 -7.64 14.81
C LEU A 48 7.89 -9.09 14.35
N GLY A 49 9.08 -9.61 14.09
CA GLY A 49 9.27 -11.04 13.91
C GLY A 49 9.06 -11.82 15.21
N TRP A 50 8.81 -13.12 15.08
CA TRP A 50 8.48 -14.02 16.19
C TRP A 50 9.42 -13.93 17.39
N GLN A 51 10.74 -13.98 17.15
CA GLN A 51 11.74 -13.87 18.22
C GLN A 51 11.66 -12.55 18.98
N GLN A 52 11.40 -11.45 18.26
CA GLN A 52 11.28 -10.12 18.85
C GLN A 52 10.01 -9.99 19.70
N VAL A 53 8.90 -10.61 19.25
CA VAL A 53 7.65 -10.68 20.02
C VAL A 53 7.90 -11.42 21.34
N LEU A 54 8.54 -12.59 21.29
CA LEU A 54 8.86 -13.35 22.50
C LEU A 54 9.79 -12.59 23.45
N LYS A 55 10.84 -11.93 22.93
CA LYS A 55 11.72 -11.08 23.73
C LYS A 55 10.94 -9.97 24.46
N LYS A 56 10.01 -9.30 23.76
CA LYS A 56 9.16 -8.28 24.40
C LYS A 56 8.24 -8.89 25.47
N LEU A 57 7.63 -10.04 25.21
CA LEU A 57 6.80 -10.72 26.21
C LEU A 57 7.61 -11.15 27.44
N THR A 58 8.89 -11.54 27.26
CA THR A 58 9.80 -11.92 28.34
C THR A 58 10.06 -10.76 29.31
N GLU A 59 9.97 -9.51 28.86
CA GLU A 59 10.13 -8.34 29.74
C GLU A 59 9.08 -8.27 30.87
N PHE A 60 7.91 -8.88 30.69
CA PHE A 60 6.84 -8.93 31.67
C PHE A 60 6.99 -10.07 32.71
N ILE A 61 7.99 -10.92 32.57
CA ILE A 61 8.31 -11.98 33.54
C ILE A 61 9.12 -11.36 34.69
N PHE A 62 8.69 -11.58 35.93
CA PHE A 62 9.34 -10.97 37.10
C PHE A 62 10.53 -11.80 37.62
N GLU A 63 10.46 -13.13 37.45
CA GLU A 63 11.48 -14.04 37.97
C GLU A 63 12.68 -14.13 37.02
N GLU A 64 13.83 -13.66 37.49
CA GLU A 64 15.05 -13.55 36.69
C GLU A 64 15.55 -14.90 36.16
N ASN A 65 15.39 -15.97 36.95
CA ASN A 65 15.75 -17.33 36.52
C ASN A 65 14.92 -17.80 35.32
N ILE A 66 13.59 -17.55 35.37
CA ILE A 66 12.65 -17.89 34.28
C ILE A 66 12.93 -17.03 33.05
N LYS A 67 13.19 -15.73 33.26
CA LYS A 67 13.56 -14.81 32.19
C LYS A 67 14.83 -15.27 31.43
N ASN A 68 15.86 -15.70 32.17
CA ASN A 68 17.09 -16.22 31.59
C ASN A 68 16.84 -17.55 30.83
N GLU A 69 16.04 -18.44 31.39
CA GLU A 69 15.63 -19.68 30.71
C GLU A 69 14.93 -19.39 29.40
N ILE A 70 13.96 -18.49 29.36
CA ILE A 70 13.23 -18.08 28.16
C ILE A 70 14.20 -17.50 27.13
N ASN A 71 15.09 -16.60 27.54
CA ASN A 71 16.07 -16.02 26.63
C ASN A 71 17.00 -17.07 26.01
N ASN A 72 17.45 -18.04 26.78
CA ASN A 72 18.24 -19.17 26.25
C ASN A 72 17.45 -19.99 25.23
N MET A 73 16.16 -20.28 25.49
CA MET A 73 15.29 -20.95 24.52
C MET A 73 15.12 -20.14 23.24
N ILE A 74 14.97 -18.80 23.33
CA ILE A 74 14.86 -17.94 22.16
C ILE A 74 16.18 -17.96 21.35
N GLU A 75 17.32 -17.94 22.02
CA GLU A 75 18.64 -17.97 21.36
C GLU A 75 18.95 -19.32 20.73
N SER A 76 18.51 -20.41 21.33
CA SER A 76 18.65 -21.76 20.76
C SER A 76 17.62 -22.08 19.66
N GLY A 77 16.62 -21.19 19.45
CA GLY A 77 15.57 -21.37 18.44
C GLY A 77 14.37 -22.20 18.92
N GLU A 78 14.30 -22.51 20.22
CA GLU A 78 13.19 -23.27 20.84
C GLU A 78 11.97 -22.36 21.13
N LEU A 79 11.49 -21.68 20.07
CA LEU A 79 10.55 -20.56 20.19
C LEU A 79 9.17 -20.97 20.74
N LEU A 80 8.71 -22.18 20.42
CA LEU A 80 7.42 -22.67 20.92
C LEU A 80 7.46 -23.01 22.42
N GLN A 81 8.59 -23.53 22.90
CA GLN A 81 8.81 -23.79 24.32
C GLN A 81 8.94 -22.47 25.08
N ALA A 82 9.66 -21.50 24.53
CA ALA A 82 9.74 -20.15 25.08
C ALA A 82 8.36 -19.52 25.23
N ALA A 83 7.51 -19.60 24.19
CA ALA A 83 6.13 -19.11 24.23
C ALA A 83 5.29 -19.85 25.29
N GLN A 84 5.48 -21.17 25.43
CA GLN A 84 4.79 -21.96 26.47
C GLN A 84 5.22 -21.53 27.86
N THR A 85 6.52 -21.38 28.11
CA THR A 85 7.05 -20.94 29.40
C THR A 85 6.55 -19.55 29.77
N ILE A 86 6.47 -18.62 28.81
CA ILE A 86 5.86 -17.29 29.02
C ILE A 86 4.38 -17.44 29.41
N SER A 87 3.62 -18.27 28.69
CA SER A 87 2.19 -18.48 28.93
C SER A 87 1.92 -19.10 30.31
N ASP A 88 2.74 -20.05 30.74
CA ASP A 88 2.61 -20.72 32.03
C ASP A 88 2.96 -19.79 33.22
N ASN A 89 3.77 -18.76 32.99
CA ASN A 89 4.24 -17.81 34.01
C ASN A 89 3.63 -16.42 33.95
N TYR A 90 2.85 -16.10 32.91
CA TYR A 90 2.25 -14.78 32.74
C TYR A 90 0.82 -14.83 32.22
N LEU A 91 -0.15 -14.77 33.14
CA LEU A 91 -1.58 -14.88 32.84
C LEU A 91 -2.13 -13.80 31.88
N ARG A 92 -1.46 -12.65 31.78
CA ARG A 92 -1.88 -11.54 30.90
C ARG A 92 -1.16 -11.54 29.55
N MET A 93 -0.50 -12.63 29.19
CA MET A 93 0.27 -12.74 27.96
C MET A 93 -0.53 -12.31 26.72
N LEU A 94 -1.80 -12.72 26.60
CA LEU A 94 -2.64 -12.34 25.46
C LEU A 94 -2.85 -10.81 25.37
N ILE A 95 -3.03 -10.14 26.50
CA ILE A 95 -3.24 -8.69 26.54
C ILE A 95 -1.99 -7.96 26.04
N GLU A 96 -0.80 -8.39 26.47
CA GLU A 96 0.45 -7.78 26.02
C GLU A 96 0.79 -8.17 24.58
N LEU A 97 0.49 -9.42 24.18
CA LEU A 97 0.64 -9.85 22.79
C LEU A 97 -0.22 -8.98 21.85
N ARG A 98 -1.46 -8.66 22.25
CA ARG A 98 -2.33 -7.75 21.51
C ARG A 98 -1.73 -6.36 21.35
N LYS A 99 -1.17 -5.79 22.40
CA LYS A 99 -0.50 -4.48 22.34
C LYS A 99 0.74 -4.51 21.45
N ILE A 100 1.47 -5.63 21.46
CA ILE A 100 2.66 -5.81 20.61
C ILE A 100 2.25 -5.95 19.14
N ILE A 101 1.12 -6.63 18.86
CA ILE A 101 0.54 -6.79 17.53
C ILE A 101 -0.65 -5.81 17.39
N ASP A 102 -0.40 -4.56 17.70
CA ASP A 102 -1.40 -3.50 17.71
C ASP A 102 -1.98 -3.26 16.32
N TYR A 103 -3.33 -3.23 16.25
CA TYR A 103 -4.06 -2.93 15.01
C TYR A 103 -3.80 -1.50 14.54
N ASP A 104 -3.60 -0.56 15.48
CA ASP A 104 -3.33 0.85 15.17
C ASP A 104 -2.05 1.06 14.34
N LYS A 105 -1.13 0.07 14.32
CA LYS A 105 0.06 0.12 13.45
C LYS A 105 -0.31 0.16 11.97
N ILE A 106 -1.37 -0.54 11.59
CA ILE A 106 -1.86 -0.53 10.19
C ILE A 106 -2.35 0.85 9.82
N GLU A 107 -3.11 1.51 10.70
CA GLU A 107 -3.64 2.85 10.45
C GLU A 107 -2.55 3.92 10.41
N ASN A 108 -1.47 3.71 11.19
CA ASN A 108 -0.34 4.63 11.30
C ASN A 108 0.85 4.26 10.38
N CYS A 109 0.72 3.21 9.58
CA CYS A 109 1.75 2.83 8.61
C CYS A 109 1.86 3.91 7.52
N ASP A 110 3.10 4.30 7.19
CA ASP A 110 3.35 5.27 6.14
C ASP A 110 2.69 4.82 4.83
N PRO A 111 1.84 5.65 4.21
CA PRO A 111 1.23 5.32 2.92
C PRO A 111 2.24 4.88 1.86
N ASP A 112 3.41 5.49 1.81
CA ASP A 112 4.46 5.15 0.85
C ASP A 112 4.99 3.73 1.06
N GLU A 113 5.08 3.27 2.31
CA GLU A 113 5.54 1.93 2.65
C GLU A 113 4.56 0.84 2.20
N TRP A 114 3.25 1.12 2.21
CA TRP A 114 2.25 0.19 1.67
C TRP A 114 2.52 -0.13 0.21
N TYR A 115 2.61 0.91 -0.60
CA TYR A 115 2.74 0.79 -2.06
C TYR A 115 4.11 0.31 -2.50
N THR A 116 5.15 0.46 -1.65
CA THR A 116 6.50 -0.05 -1.92
C THR A 116 6.76 -1.43 -1.33
N SER A 117 5.84 -1.98 -0.52
CA SER A 117 6.00 -3.30 0.08
C SER A 117 5.83 -4.45 -0.93
N ALA A 118 6.48 -5.57 -0.66
CA ALA A 118 6.26 -6.80 -1.42
C ALA A 118 4.82 -7.34 -1.25
N ALA A 119 4.17 -7.05 -0.11
CA ALA A 119 2.79 -7.46 0.16
C ALA A 119 1.80 -6.82 -0.83
N TYR A 120 2.08 -5.60 -1.31
CA TYR A 120 1.22 -4.89 -2.25
C TYR A 120 1.11 -5.55 -3.63
N VAL A 121 2.07 -6.37 -4.02
CA VAL A 121 2.02 -7.10 -5.30
C VAL A 121 1.09 -8.31 -5.23
N LEU A 122 0.84 -8.85 -4.04
CA LEU A 122 0.07 -10.09 -3.87
C LEU A 122 -1.38 -10.03 -4.39
N PRO A 123 -2.16 -8.96 -4.17
CA PRO A 123 -3.51 -8.84 -4.70
C PRO A 123 -3.58 -8.94 -6.23
N TYR A 124 -2.57 -8.46 -6.94
CA TYR A 124 -2.50 -8.53 -8.42
C TYR A 124 -2.10 -9.91 -8.92
N LEU A 125 -1.22 -10.61 -8.19
CA LEU A 125 -0.83 -11.98 -8.52
C LEU A 125 -1.88 -13.01 -8.09
N PHE A 126 -2.51 -12.84 -6.94
CA PHE A 126 -3.31 -13.85 -6.27
C PHE A 126 -4.73 -13.36 -5.91
N ASP A 127 -5.39 -12.67 -6.85
CA ASP A 127 -6.74 -12.10 -6.70
C ASP A 127 -7.86 -13.16 -6.61
N LYS A 128 -7.58 -14.39 -7.04
CA LYS A 128 -8.53 -15.51 -7.09
C LYS A 128 -8.00 -16.77 -6.43
N SER A 129 -6.93 -16.65 -5.68
CA SER A 129 -6.26 -17.78 -5.04
C SER A 129 -6.58 -17.84 -3.56
N ILE A 130 -6.30 -18.99 -2.97
CA ILE A 130 -6.15 -19.10 -1.54
C ILE A 130 -4.82 -18.44 -1.16
N VAL A 131 -4.81 -17.68 -0.09
CA VAL A 131 -3.61 -17.12 0.54
C VAL A 131 -3.50 -17.75 1.92
N MET A 132 -2.33 -18.26 2.26
CA MET A 132 -2.05 -18.84 3.58
C MET A 132 -1.10 -17.96 4.36
N THR A 133 -1.31 -17.88 5.67
CA THR A 133 -0.40 -17.13 6.55
C THR A 133 -0.34 -17.74 7.95
N THR A 134 0.84 -17.60 8.57
CA THR A 134 1.03 -17.86 10.01
C THR A 134 0.95 -16.58 10.84
N ASN A 135 0.78 -15.42 10.20
CA ASN A 135 0.74 -14.13 10.86
C ASN A 135 -0.57 -13.93 11.62
N PHE A 136 -0.48 -13.32 12.79
CA PHE A 136 -1.64 -12.90 13.58
C PHE A 136 -2.16 -11.53 13.16
N ASP A 137 -1.31 -10.70 12.53
CA ASP A 137 -1.65 -9.34 12.07
C ASP A 137 -2.67 -9.36 10.92
N ARG A 138 -3.17 -8.17 10.56
CA ARG A 138 -4.16 -7.98 9.49
C ARG A 138 -3.61 -7.23 8.27
N VAL A 139 -2.30 -7.29 8.07
CA VAL A 139 -1.66 -6.61 6.94
C VAL A 139 -2.18 -7.14 5.60
N LEU A 140 -2.38 -8.45 5.48
CA LEU A 140 -2.90 -9.02 4.24
C LEU A 140 -4.33 -8.58 3.95
N GLU A 141 -5.20 -8.60 4.96
CA GLU A 141 -6.58 -8.14 4.82
C GLU A 141 -6.61 -6.69 4.33
N GLU A 142 -5.82 -5.83 4.96
CA GLU A 142 -5.75 -4.41 4.61
C GLU A 142 -5.17 -4.17 3.22
N VAL A 143 -4.07 -4.85 2.85
CA VAL A 143 -3.47 -4.74 1.51
C VAL A 143 -4.46 -5.14 0.42
N TYR A 144 -5.17 -6.26 0.63
CA TYR A 144 -6.15 -6.73 -0.34
C TYR A 144 -7.36 -5.80 -0.42
N ASP A 145 -7.81 -5.25 0.71
CA ASP A 145 -8.93 -4.28 0.73
C ASP A 145 -8.56 -2.97 0.00
N ARG A 146 -7.35 -2.44 0.21
CA ARG A 146 -6.82 -1.27 -0.51
C ARG A 146 -6.73 -1.46 -2.02
N CYS A 147 -6.49 -2.67 -2.47
CA CYS A 147 -6.50 -3.03 -3.89
C CYS A 147 -7.91 -3.39 -4.42
N HIS A 148 -8.96 -3.20 -3.62
CA HIS A 148 -10.34 -3.57 -3.95
C HIS A 148 -10.53 -5.07 -4.28
N VAL A 149 -9.66 -5.91 -3.77
CA VAL A 149 -9.68 -7.38 -3.91
C VAL A 149 -9.96 -7.97 -2.54
N LYS A 150 -11.25 -8.04 -2.14
CA LYS A 150 -11.61 -8.57 -0.83
C LYS A 150 -11.58 -10.08 -0.79
N PHE A 151 -11.06 -10.63 0.30
CA PHE A 151 -11.23 -12.06 0.57
C PHE A 151 -12.72 -12.38 0.76
N GLY A 152 -13.20 -13.36 0.06
CA GLY A 152 -14.58 -13.85 0.25
C GLY A 152 -14.77 -14.47 1.64
N ARG A 153 -13.70 -14.97 2.24
CA ARG A 153 -13.70 -15.54 3.58
C ARG A 153 -12.30 -15.50 4.22
N ILE A 154 -12.27 -15.27 5.54
CA ILE A 154 -11.09 -15.45 6.39
C ILE A 154 -11.35 -16.68 7.26
N VAL A 155 -10.39 -17.60 7.31
CA VAL A 155 -10.53 -18.90 7.94
C VAL A 155 -9.49 -19.09 9.02
N SER A 156 -9.91 -19.59 10.17
CA SER A 156 -9.08 -19.95 11.33
C SER A 156 -9.04 -21.48 11.54
N PRO A 157 -7.97 -22.04 12.11
CA PRO A 157 -7.82 -23.49 12.33
C PRO A 157 -8.84 -24.10 13.29
N HIS A 158 -9.51 -23.28 14.11
CA HIS A 158 -10.50 -23.71 15.10
C HIS A 158 -11.92 -23.86 14.56
N GLU A 159 -12.12 -23.71 13.25
CA GLU A 159 -13.41 -23.86 12.59
C GLU A 159 -13.43 -25.16 11.74
N PRO A 160 -13.63 -26.35 12.35
CA PRO A 160 -13.40 -27.64 11.69
C PRO A 160 -14.29 -27.91 10.49
N ASP A 161 -15.53 -27.41 10.47
CA ASP A 161 -16.44 -27.59 9.33
C ASP A 161 -16.10 -26.71 8.13
N ILE A 162 -15.26 -25.70 8.34
CA ILE A 162 -14.92 -24.70 7.34
C ILE A 162 -13.93 -25.25 6.33
N LEU A 163 -12.98 -26.06 6.74
CA LEU A 163 -11.98 -26.63 5.84
C LEU A 163 -12.63 -27.50 4.76
N SER A 164 -13.69 -28.20 5.08
CA SER A 164 -14.49 -28.94 4.08
C SER A 164 -15.30 -28.00 3.18
N GLN A 165 -15.78 -26.88 3.70
CA GLN A 165 -16.52 -25.88 2.95
C GLN A 165 -15.62 -25.07 2.00
N ILE A 166 -14.37 -24.81 2.37
CA ILE A 166 -13.39 -24.14 1.50
C ILE A 166 -13.13 -24.96 0.23
N ARG A 167 -13.08 -26.28 0.33
CA ARG A 167 -12.94 -27.15 -0.84
C ARG A 167 -14.11 -27.02 -1.82
N GLN A 168 -15.26 -26.61 -1.35
CA GLN A 168 -16.49 -26.58 -2.16
C GLN A 168 -16.88 -25.21 -2.68
N ALA A 169 -16.49 -24.10 -2.06
CA ALA A 169 -17.21 -22.85 -2.28
C ALA A 169 -16.40 -21.57 -2.48
N ALA A 170 -15.10 -21.48 -2.21
CA ALA A 170 -14.41 -20.20 -2.23
C ALA A 170 -13.11 -20.22 -3.02
N PRO A 171 -13.10 -19.64 -4.22
CA PRO A 171 -11.87 -19.49 -5.01
C PRO A 171 -10.88 -18.52 -4.35
N HIS A 172 -11.33 -17.60 -3.48
CA HIS A 172 -10.49 -16.56 -2.88
C HIS A 172 -10.74 -16.46 -1.37
N CYS A 173 -9.82 -17.02 -0.58
CA CYS A 173 -9.87 -16.94 0.87
C CYS A 173 -8.49 -16.76 1.51
N LEU A 174 -8.47 -16.14 2.69
CA LEU A 174 -7.30 -16.03 3.54
C LEU A 174 -7.37 -17.11 4.62
N PHE A 175 -6.37 -17.98 4.67
CA PHE A 175 -6.27 -19.02 5.68
C PHE A 175 -5.19 -18.67 6.71
N LYS A 176 -5.61 -18.26 7.90
CA LYS A 176 -4.74 -17.90 9.03
C LYS A 176 -4.47 -19.13 9.88
N LEU A 177 -3.37 -19.85 9.59
CA LEU A 177 -3.02 -21.13 10.22
C LEU A 177 -2.84 -21.06 11.74
N HIS A 178 -2.47 -19.90 12.25
CA HIS A 178 -2.23 -19.71 13.69
C HIS A 178 -3.33 -18.87 14.38
N GLY A 179 -4.41 -18.57 13.67
CA GLY A 179 -5.49 -17.75 14.19
C GLY A 179 -5.27 -16.25 13.95
N ASP A 180 -6.15 -15.43 14.49
CA ASP A 180 -6.21 -13.99 14.30
C ASP A 180 -6.22 -13.27 15.65
N ILE A 181 -5.43 -12.20 15.78
CA ILE A 181 -5.49 -11.28 16.91
C ILE A 181 -6.18 -10.00 16.45
N GLY A 182 -7.51 -10.05 16.46
CA GLY A 182 -8.35 -8.89 16.17
C GLY A 182 -8.95 -8.26 17.42
N PRO A 183 -9.71 -7.16 17.27
CA PRO A 183 -10.38 -6.50 18.39
C PRO A 183 -11.31 -7.43 19.16
N ASP A 184 -11.86 -8.44 18.50
CA ASP A 184 -12.83 -9.39 19.08
C ASP A 184 -12.20 -10.72 19.54
N THR A 185 -10.88 -10.88 19.45
CA THR A 185 -10.19 -12.10 19.91
C THR A 185 -9.89 -11.97 21.40
N TYR A 186 -10.70 -12.62 22.23
CA TYR A 186 -10.55 -12.61 23.68
C TYR A 186 -10.00 -13.93 24.25
N ASP A 187 -9.93 -14.96 23.42
CA ASP A 187 -9.61 -16.32 23.85
C ASP A 187 -8.26 -16.75 23.27
N ILE A 188 -7.28 -16.96 24.16
CA ILE A 188 -5.94 -17.40 23.79
C ILE A 188 -5.98 -18.83 23.21
N ASP A 189 -6.97 -19.64 23.57
CA ASP A 189 -7.08 -21.01 23.08
C ASP A 189 -7.44 -21.07 21.59
N LYS A 190 -7.89 -19.95 21.02
CA LYS A 190 -8.09 -19.80 19.56
C LYS A 190 -6.83 -19.48 18.77
N LEU A 191 -5.72 -19.30 19.44
CA LEU A 191 -4.42 -19.05 18.79
C LEU A 191 -3.60 -20.35 18.75
N VAL A 192 -2.67 -20.40 17.80
CA VAL A 192 -1.61 -21.41 17.75
C VAL A 192 -0.31 -20.68 18.02
N PHE A 193 -0.01 -20.43 19.31
CA PHE A 193 1.10 -19.62 19.77
C PHE A 193 2.07 -20.40 20.66
N THR A 194 1.56 -21.26 21.56
CA THR A 194 2.36 -22.05 22.50
C THR A 194 2.58 -23.48 22.00
N GLN A 195 3.55 -24.18 22.61
CA GLN A 195 3.82 -25.59 22.30
C GLN A 195 2.56 -26.46 22.41
N LYS A 196 1.77 -26.29 23.47
CA LYS A 196 0.51 -27.06 23.68
C LYS A 196 -0.50 -26.78 22.57
N GLN A 197 -0.67 -25.51 22.18
CA GLN A 197 -1.60 -25.14 21.12
C GLN A 197 -1.14 -25.69 19.76
N TYR A 198 0.17 -25.66 19.51
CA TYR A 198 0.75 -26.26 18.32
C TYR A 198 0.54 -27.77 18.26
N ASP A 199 0.79 -28.48 19.37
CA ASP A 199 0.59 -29.91 19.44
C ASP A 199 -0.90 -30.28 19.25
N ALA A 200 -1.83 -29.49 19.75
CA ALA A 200 -3.26 -29.67 19.54
C ALA A 200 -3.69 -29.38 18.07
N ALA A 201 -3.22 -28.31 17.47
CA ALA A 201 -3.58 -27.92 16.09
C ALA A 201 -3.02 -28.89 15.04
N TYR A 202 -1.79 -29.34 15.25
CA TYR A 202 -1.05 -30.22 14.33
C TYR A 202 -0.99 -31.68 14.79
N HIS A 203 -1.90 -32.12 15.66
CA HIS A 203 -2.03 -33.53 16.02
C HIS A 203 -2.42 -34.35 14.77
N SER A 204 -1.96 -35.59 14.68
CA SER A 204 -2.21 -36.47 13.52
C SER A 204 -3.69 -36.61 13.12
N ASP A 205 -4.58 -36.55 14.11
CA ASP A 205 -6.03 -36.57 13.91
C ASP A 205 -6.68 -35.18 13.89
N GLY A 206 -5.87 -34.13 14.04
CA GLY A 206 -6.31 -32.73 14.02
C GLY A 206 -6.84 -32.28 12.67
N PRO A 207 -7.70 -31.24 12.62
CA PRO A 207 -8.32 -30.78 11.39
C PRO A 207 -7.28 -30.29 10.38
N LEU A 208 -6.20 -29.64 10.80
CA LEU A 208 -5.15 -29.16 9.90
C LEU A 208 -4.42 -30.33 9.24
N MET A 209 -4.08 -31.38 9.98
CA MET A 209 -3.36 -32.54 9.44
C MET A 209 -4.19 -33.40 8.51
N LYS A 210 -5.50 -33.36 8.61
CA LYS A 210 -6.42 -34.03 7.67
C LYS A 210 -6.56 -33.25 6.37
N GLU A 211 -6.53 -31.93 6.43
CA GLU A 211 -6.87 -31.06 5.30
C GLU A 211 -5.65 -30.54 4.52
N LEU A 212 -4.58 -30.15 5.22
CA LEU A 212 -3.38 -29.62 4.56
C LEU A 212 -2.77 -30.56 3.50
N PRO A 213 -2.65 -31.88 3.75
CA PRO A 213 -2.15 -32.79 2.72
C PRO A 213 -3.00 -32.81 1.44
N LEU A 214 -4.33 -32.72 1.59
CA LEU A 214 -5.25 -32.73 0.45
C LEU A 214 -5.11 -31.45 -0.41
N TRP A 215 -4.81 -30.33 0.25
CA TRP A 215 -4.56 -29.07 -0.43
C TRP A 215 -3.24 -29.09 -1.19
N PHE A 216 -2.20 -29.68 -0.59
CA PHE A 216 -0.85 -29.68 -1.15
C PHE A 216 -0.63 -30.78 -2.21
N GLN A 217 -1.52 -31.77 -2.34
CA GLN A 217 -1.36 -32.81 -3.35
C GLN A 217 -1.27 -32.27 -4.80
N ASN A 218 -1.95 -31.14 -5.09
CA ASN A 218 -2.03 -30.56 -6.42
C ASN A 218 -1.59 -29.10 -6.49
N LYS A 219 -1.14 -28.52 -5.40
CA LYS A 219 -0.74 -27.12 -5.28
C LYS A 219 0.68 -27.01 -4.75
N ARG A 220 1.38 -26.00 -5.21
CA ARG A 220 2.73 -25.65 -4.78
C ARG A 220 2.66 -24.42 -3.89
N LEU A 221 3.42 -24.40 -2.83
CA LEU A 221 3.55 -23.23 -1.97
C LEU A 221 4.62 -22.29 -2.49
N LEU A 222 4.37 -21.00 -2.40
CA LEU A 222 5.35 -19.94 -2.53
C LEU A 222 5.55 -19.27 -1.19
N PHE A 223 6.65 -19.58 -0.52
CA PHE A 223 7.01 -19.00 0.78
C PHE A 223 7.57 -17.59 0.63
N LEU A 224 6.94 -16.63 1.30
CA LEU A 224 7.27 -15.22 1.28
C LEU A 224 7.37 -14.66 2.69
N GLY A 225 8.48 -14.02 3.04
CA GLY A 225 8.70 -13.48 4.38
C GLY A 225 8.79 -14.52 5.49
N CYS A 226 9.06 -15.78 5.14
CA CYS A 226 9.25 -16.88 6.07
C CYS A 226 10.75 -17.14 6.26
N SER A 227 11.19 -17.40 7.49
CA SER A 227 12.58 -17.79 7.76
C SER A 227 12.89 -19.21 7.30
N LEU A 228 11.87 -20.07 7.20
CA LEU A 228 11.98 -21.51 6.91
C LEU A 228 13.03 -22.19 7.81
N MET A 229 13.18 -21.71 9.03
CA MET A 229 13.95 -22.41 10.06
C MET A 229 13.16 -23.61 10.54
N GLN A 230 13.82 -24.60 11.14
CA GLN A 230 13.12 -25.77 11.67
C GLN A 230 12.07 -25.34 12.70
N ASP A 231 10.79 -25.44 12.31
CA ASP A 231 9.65 -25.37 13.19
C ASP A 231 8.64 -26.49 12.82
N LYS A 232 7.64 -26.72 13.65
CA LYS A 232 6.67 -27.80 13.40
C LYS A 232 5.84 -27.59 12.13
N THR A 233 5.67 -26.37 11.65
CA THR A 233 4.99 -26.08 10.37
C THR A 233 5.80 -26.69 9.23
N MET A 234 7.14 -26.56 9.31
CA MET A 234 8.04 -27.17 8.35
C MET A 234 8.06 -28.70 8.46
N ASP A 235 7.95 -29.27 9.67
CA ASP A 235 7.86 -30.72 9.85
C ASP A 235 6.60 -31.29 9.19
N VAL A 236 5.47 -30.60 9.29
CA VAL A 236 4.21 -30.96 8.62
C VAL A 236 4.36 -30.88 7.10
N LEU A 237 4.97 -29.79 6.62
CA LEU A 237 5.25 -29.62 5.19
C LEU A 237 6.18 -30.70 4.64
N GLN A 238 7.20 -31.09 5.41
CA GLN A 238 8.09 -32.20 5.05
C GLN A 238 7.34 -33.54 4.96
N GLN A 239 6.44 -33.82 5.88
CA GLN A 239 5.62 -35.03 5.83
C GLN A 239 4.73 -35.06 4.58
N VAL A 240 4.12 -33.92 4.24
CA VAL A 240 3.30 -33.78 3.02
C VAL A 240 4.15 -33.93 1.76
N THR A 241 5.32 -33.30 1.71
CA THR A 241 6.23 -33.36 0.57
C THR A 241 6.79 -34.75 0.38
N LYS A 242 7.17 -35.43 1.46
CA LYS A 242 7.63 -36.85 1.41
C LYS A 242 6.54 -37.80 0.91
N ALA A 243 5.26 -37.52 1.23
CA ALA A 243 4.12 -38.30 0.73
C ALA A 243 3.84 -38.03 -0.74
N ASN A 244 4.31 -36.91 -1.31
CA ASN A 244 4.09 -36.49 -2.69
C ASN A 244 5.41 -36.13 -3.38
N PRO A 245 6.28 -37.11 -3.67
CA PRO A 245 7.57 -36.85 -4.29
C PRO A 245 7.37 -36.26 -5.70
N GLY A 246 8.08 -35.15 -5.98
CA GLY A 246 7.96 -34.40 -7.25
C GLY A 246 7.04 -33.20 -7.18
N LEU A 247 6.48 -32.86 -6.02
CA LEU A 247 5.78 -31.62 -5.77
C LEU A 247 6.76 -30.60 -5.15
N ASP A 248 7.46 -29.85 -5.99
CA ASP A 248 8.39 -28.83 -5.53
C ASP A 248 7.65 -27.57 -5.09
N HIS A 249 7.99 -27.06 -3.91
CA HIS A 249 7.57 -25.77 -3.40
C HIS A 249 8.61 -24.70 -3.70
N TYR A 250 8.27 -23.44 -3.56
CA TYR A 250 9.17 -22.32 -3.86
C TYR A 250 9.35 -21.42 -2.64
N ALA A 251 10.50 -20.76 -2.57
CA ALA A 251 10.77 -19.74 -1.57
C ALA A 251 11.57 -18.59 -2.17
N ILE A 252 11.42 -17.38 -1.61
CA ILE A 252 12.28 -16.22 -1.89
C ILE A 252 12.97 -15.85 -0.59
N LEU A 253 14.30 -16.03 -0.50
CA LEU A 253 15.05 -16.01 0.74
C LEU A 253 16.31 -15.14 0.69
N ALA A 254 16.51 -14.37 1.75
CA ALA A 254 17.79 -13.73 2.02
C ALA A 254 18.83 -14.78 2.42
N CYS A 255 20.04 -14.70 1.88
CA CYS A 255 21.12 -15.62 2.24
C CYS A 255 22.50 -14.97 2.07
N LYS A 256 23.43 -15.36 2.93
CA LYS A 256 24.85 -15.05 2.71
C LYS A 256 25.44 -15.92 1.60
N PRO A 257 26.28 -15.37 0.72
CA PRO A 257 26.84 -16.13 -0.40
C PRO A 257 27.49 -17.46 0.01
N GLU A 258 28.23 -17.46 1.11
CA GLU A 258 28.92 -18.64 1.63
C GLU A 258 28.00 -19.74 2.17
N LYS A 259 26.74 -19.40 2.49
CA LYS A 259 25.76 -20.34 3.04
C LYS A 259 24.76 -20.87 1.99
N ILE A 260 24.71 -20.29 0.80
CA ILE A 260 23.72 -20.66 -0.23
C ILE A 260 23.77 -22.16 -0.54
N GLY A 261 24.96 -22.72 -0.76
CA GLY A 261 25.14 -24.14 -1.14
C GLY A 261 24.64 -25.11 -0.06
N GLN A 262 24.86 -24.79 1.22
CA GLN A 262 24.34 -25.58 2.33
C GLN A 262 22.79 -25.43 2.42
N ARG A 263 22.31 -24.20 2.40
CA ARG A 263 20.88 -23.88 2.52
C ARG A 263 20.05 -24.49 1.37
N SER A 264 20.59 -24.46 0.16
CA SER A 264 19.96 -25.06 -1.03
C SER A 264 19.80 -26.57 -0.91
N ARG A 265 20.78 -27.26 -0.31
CA ARG A 265 20.69 -28.70 -0.05
C ARG A 265 19.65 -29.02 1.01
N GLU A 266 19.67 -28.29 2.15
CA GLU A 266 18.70 -28.47 3.24
C GLU A 266 17.26 -28.27 2.78
N LEU A 267 17.00 -27.22 2.00
CA LEU A 267 15.68 -26.94 1.44
C LEU A 267 15.30 -27.93 0.34
N GLY A 268 16.25 -28.35 -0.49
CA GLY A 268 16.02 -29.36 -1.53
C GLY A 268 15.60 -30.72 -0.96
N GLU A 269 16.16 -31.14 0.19
CA GLU A 269 15.71 -32.33 0.93
C GLU A 269 14.27 -32.21 1.43
N GLN A 270 13.77 -30.99 1.57
CA GLN A 270 12.40 -30.66 1.95
C GLN A 270 11.47 -30.42 0.75
N GLY A 271 11.98 -30.59 -0.49
CA GLY A 271 11.23 -30.30 -1.71
C GLY A 271 10.98 -28.79 -1.94
N ILE A 272 11.89 -27.94 -1.47
CA ILE A 272 11.77 -26.48 -1.64
C ILE A 272 12.91 -25.98 -2.52
N SER A 273 12.59 -25.33 -3.63
CA SER A 273 13.48 -24.61 -4.52
C SER A 273 13.43 -23.12 -4.21
N ALA A 274 14.54 -22.51 -3.83
CA ALA A 274 14.57 -21.12 -3.40
C ALA A 274 15.30 -20.20 -4.39
N ILE A 275 14.72 -18.99 -4.59
CA ILE A 275 15.43 -17.85 -5.20
C ILE A 275 16.14 -17.11 -4.07
N TYR A 276 17.44 -16.97 -4.17
CA TYR A 276 18.26 -16.33 -3.15
C TYR A 276 18.60 -14.89 -3.52
N TYR A 277 18.62 -14.00 -2.49
CA TYR A 277 19.05 -12.63 -2.62
C TYR A 277 19.98 -12.23 -1.45
N PRO A 278 20.78 -11.15 -1.57
CA PRO A 278 21.69 -10.72 -0.50
C PRO A 278 20.94 -10.33 0.79
N GLU A 279 21.51 -10.67 1.96
CA GLU A 279 21.01 -10.19 3.25
C GLU A 279 20.91 -8.64 3.24
N ASN A 280 19.95 -8.08 3.94
CA ASN A 280 19.63 -6.64 4.01
C ASN A 280 19.16 -5.98 2.68
N ARG A 281 18.78 -6.79 1.67
CA ARG A 281 18.18 -6.32 0.42
C ARG A 281 16.77 -6.89 0.23
N HIS A 282 15.92 -6.70 1.26
CA HIS A 282 14.57 -7.31 1.33
C HIS A 282 13.62 -6.79 0.25
N GLU A 283 13.92 -5.64 -0.35
CA GLU A 283 13.24 -5.13 -1.55
C GLU A 283 13.31 -6.10 -2.74
N ALA A 284 14.27 -7.02 -2.75
CA ALA A 284 14.38 -8.08 -3.76
C ALA A 284 13.13 -8.94 -3.89
N VAL A 285 12.41 -9.17 -2.78
CA VAL A 285 11.15 -9.95 -2.81
C VAL A 285 10.14 -9.27 -3.72
N ARG A 286 9.98 -7.96 -3.58
CA ARG A 286 9.10 -7.15 -4.43
C ARG A 286 9.53 -7.22 -5.89
N VAL A 287 10.80 -6.99 -6.18
CA VAL A 287 11.35 -7.00 -7.56
C VAL A 287 11.07 -8.33 -8.26
N ILE A 288 11.19 -9.47 -7.55
CA ILE A 288 10.90 -10.80 -8.10
C ILE A 288 9.39 -10.95 -8.39
N LEU A 289 8.53 -10.52 -7.45
CA LEU A 289 7.08 -10.63 -7.62
C LEU A 289 6.56 -9.70 -8.73
N GLU A 290 7.08 -8.47 -8.83
CA GLU A 290 6.77 -7.55 -9.92
C GLU A 290 7.16 -8.12 -11.27
N ARG A 291 8.36 -8.69 -11.36
CA ARG A 291 8.82 -9.34 -12.58
C ARG A 291 7.96 -10.54 -12.97
N LEU A 292 7.53 -11.33 -12.00
CA LEU A 292 6.60 -12.43 -12.21
C LEU A 292 5.26 -11.91 -12.78
N LEU A 293 4.73 -10.84 -12.21
CA LEU A 293 3.49 -10.20 -12.65
C LEU A 293 3.65 -9.62 -14.07
N GLU A 294 4.71 -8.86 -14.32
CA GLU A 294 5.02 -8.26 -15.63
C GLU A 294 5.07 -9.31 -16.73
N GLU A 295 5.75 -10.43 -16.49
CA GLU A 295 5.92 -11.49 -17.49
C GLU A 295 4.71 -12.41 -17.65
N THR A 296 3.76 -12.40 -16.73
CA THR A 296 2.59 -13.28 -16.76
C THR A 296 1.27 -12.57 -17.02
N ASP A 297 1.14 -11.31 -16.58
CA ASP A 297 -0.04 -10.47 -16.79
C ASP A 297 0.37 -8.98 -16.83
N SER A 298 0.83 -8.54 -18.00
CA SER A 298 1.27 -7.16 -18.20
C SER A 298 0.15 -6.12 -17.94
N GLY A 299 -1.10 -6.48 -18.14
CA GLY A 299 -2.25 -5.60 -17.90
C GLY A 299 -2.42 -5.30 -16.41
N LYS A 300 -2.35 -6.32 -15.57
CA LYS A 300 -2.37 -6.16 -14.11
C LYS A 300 -1.10 -5.45 -13.59
N TYR A 301 0.06 -5.68 -14.20
CA TYR A 301 1.29 -4.99 -13.87
C TYR A 301 1.18 -3.48 -14.14
N GLU A 302 0.65 -3.08 -15.28
CA GLU A 302 0.38 -1.67 -15.60
C GLU A 302 -0.69 -1.07 -14.68
N GLU A 303 -1.72 -1.82 -14.31
CA GLU A 303 -2.72 -1.40 -13.34
C GLU A 303 -2.10 -1.15 -11.96
N MET A 304 -1.27 -2.07 -11.48
CA MET A 304 -0.53 -1.94 -10.23
C MET A 304 0.34 -0.68 -10.25
N ASN A 305 1.13 -0.48 -11.30
CA ASN A 305 2.02 0.69 -11.42
C ASN A 305 1.23 2.00 -11.44
N ARG A 306 0.09 2.05 -12.16
CA ARG A 306 -0.79 3.22 -12.11
C ARG A 306 -1.34 3.48 -10.71
N HIS A 307 -1.65 2.46 -9.91
CA HIS A 307 -2.05 2.63 -8.52
C HIS A 307 -0.88 3.09 -7.65
N VAL A 308 0.30 2.53 -7.84
CA VAL A 308 1.54 2.96 -7.16
C VAL A 308 1.84 4.42 -7.49
N GLU A 309 1.85 4.79 -8.76
CA GLU A 309 2.09 6.17 -9.22
C GLU A 309 1.08 7.19 -8.67
N ARG A 310 -0.14 6.76 -8.37
CA ARG A 310 -1.17 7.63 -7.77
C ARG A 310 -0.98 7.88 -6.28
N HIS A 311 -0.34 6.98 -5.57
CA HIS A 311 -0.28 6.97 -4.12
C HIS A 311 1.13 7.13 -3.57
N ILE A 312 2.15 6.70 -4.30
CA ILE A 312 3.52 7.04 -3.98
C ILE A 312 3.88 8.26 -4.79
N PRO A 313 4.31 9.32 -4.14
CA PRO A 313 5.09 10.33 -4.82
C PRO A 313 6.33 9.61 -5.41
N ILE A 314 6.42 9.50 -6.75
CA ILE A 314 7.60 9.06 -7.50
C ILE A 314 8.83 9.68 -6.85
N SER A 315 9.86 8.98 -6.60
CA SER A 315 10.98 9.27 -5.67
C SER A 315 11.20 10.78 -5.38
N LYS A 316 11.48 11.16 -4.13
CA LYS A 316 11.78 12.56 -3.73
C LYS A 316 12.75 13.31 -4.68
N THR A 317 13.40 12.61 -5.60
CA THR A 317 14.26 13.15 -6.64
C THR A 317 13.53 13.52 -7.94
N GLU A 318 12.47 12.83 -8.32
CA GLU A 318 11.66 13.12 -9.53
C GLU A 318 10.48 14.04 -9.23
N HIS A 319 9.98 14.05 -7.98
CA HIS A 319 8.92 14.93 -7.49
C HIS A 319 9.35 16.35 -7.12
N ARG A 320 10.60 16.70 -7.32
CA ARG A 320 11.09 18.06 -7.02
C ARG A 320 10.24 19.17 -7.65
N PHE A 321 9.55 18.83 -8.73
CA PHE A 321 8.70 19.74 -9.50
C PHE A 321 7.20 19.53 -9.34
N MET A 322 6.77 18.55 -8.51
CA MET A 322 5.34 18.39 -8.24
C MET A 322 4.87 19.46 -7.26
N TYR A 323 3.64 19.89 -7.45
CA TYR A 323 3.07 21.00 -6.70
C TYR A 323 2.98 20.76 -5.18
N ASP A 324 2.93 19.52 -4.75
CA ASP A 324 2.81 19.06 -3.35
C ASP A 324 4.14 18.63 -2.72
N SER A 325 5.24 18.65 -3.47
CA SER A 325 6.54 18.10 -3.01
C SER A 325 7.15 18.83 -1.81
N GLY A 326 6.78 20.09 -1.57
CA GLY A 326 7.42 20.94 -0.55
C GLY A 326 8.93 21.17 -0.74
N TYR A 327 9.49 20.71 -1.86
CA TYR A 327 10.93 20.76 -2.12
C TYR A 327 11.45 22.18 -2.33
N ILE A 328 10.61 23.05 -2.91
CA ILE A 328 10.89 24.48 -3.10
C ILE A 328 9.85 25.27 -2.32
N GLY A 329 10.29 26.32 -1.64
CA GLY A 329 9.40 27.26 -0.97
C GLY A 329 8.40 27.88 -1.96
N PHE A 330 7.20 28.19 -1.47
CA PHE A 330 6.21 28.90 -2.28
C PHE A 330 6.56 30.40 -2.27
N THR A 331 6.74 30.96 -3.46
CA THR A 331 7.17 32.35 -3.64
C THR A 331 6.23 33.08 -4.58
N GLY A 332 5.94 34.35 -4.28
CA GLY A 332 5.06 35.19 -5.09
C GLY A 332 3.57 34.85 -4.94
N ARG A 333 2.77 35.25 -5.93
CA ARG A 333 1.35 34.91 -6.03
C ARG A 333 0.47 35.45 -4.88
N THR A 334 0.89 36.47 -4.18
CA THR A 334 0.17 37.00 -3.02
C THR A 334 -1.23 37.51 -3.42
N LYS A 335 -1.34 38.17 -4.57
CA LYS A 335 -2.62 38.69 -5.08
C LYS A 335 -3.60 37.56 -5.42
N GLU A 336 -3.11 36.53 -6.06
CA GLU A 336 -3.90 35.36 -6.44
C GLU A 336 -4.37 34.58 -5.21
N LEU A 337 -3.50 34.46 -4.19
CA LEU A 337 -3.91 33.89 -2.89
C LEU A 337 -5.00 34.70 -2.20
N GLU A 338 -4.89 36.04 -2.18
CA GLU A 338 -5.91 36.92 -1.62
C GLU A 338 -7.25 36.76 -2.36
N GLN A 339 -7.24 36.65 -3.67
CA GLN A 339 -8.45 36.42 -4.47
C GLN A 339 -9.08 35.06 -4.20
N LEU A 340 -8.28 34.00 -4.02
CA LEU A 340 -8.77 32.68 -3.62
C LEU A 340 -9.36 32.68 -2.19
N MET A 341 -8.75 33.46 -1.30
CA MET A 341 -9.30 33.67 0.06
C MET A 341 -10.67 34.39 0.01
N ASP A 342 -10.82 35.38 -0.82
CA ASP A 342 -12.09 36.10 -0.99
C ASP A 342 -13.17 35.22 -1.65
N PHE A 343 -12.77 34.35 -2.57
CA PHE A 343 -13.63 33.30 -3.10
C PHE A 343 -14.25 32.43 -1.99
N CYS A 344 -13.45 32.03 -0.99
CA CYS A 344 -13.98 31.26 0.16
C CYS A 344 -14.98 32.04 1.01
N LYS A 345 -14.86 33.37 1.09
CA LYS A 345 -15.78 34.25 1.85
C LYS A 345 -17.10 34.48 1.15
N ASN A 346 -17.26 34.07 -0.12
CA ASN A 346 -18.51 34.25 -0.88
C ASN A 346 -19.72 33.79 -0.03
N PRO A 347 -20.78 34.61 0.06
CA PRO A 347 -21.98 34.31 0.87
C PRO A 347 -22.80 33.12 0.34
N LYS A 348 -22.66 32.76 -0.95
CA LYS A 348 -23.37 31.61 -1.52
C LYS A 348 -22.91 30.32 -0.85
N GLN A 349 -23.82 29.41 -0.62
CA GLN A 349 -23.50 28.08 -0.07
C GLN A 349 -22.65 27.24 -1.03
N ILE A 350 -22.99 27.30 -2.31
CA ILE A 350 -22.21 26.66 -3.38
C ILE A 350 -21.68 27.78 -4.28
N SER A 351 -20.39 27.69 -4.61
CA SER A 351 -19.78 28.59 -5.58
C SER A 351 -18.62 27.89 -6.27
N TRP A 352 -18.47 28.12 -7.56
CA TRP A 352 -17.34 27.62 -8.33
C TRP A 352 -16.55 28.76 -8.98
N TRP A 353 -15.28 28.53 -9.23
CA TRP A 353 -14.40 29.47 -9.92
C TRP A 353 -13.30 28.73 -10.67
N ALA A 354 -12.72 29.33 -11.70
CA ALA A 354 -11.69 28.70 -12.48
C ALA A 354 -10.33 29.44 -12.33
N VAL A 355 -9.26 28.66 -12.28
CA VAL A 355 -7.87 29.10 -12.31
C VAL A 355 -7.28 28.67 -13.65
N THR A 356 -6.88 29.63 -14.47
CA THR A 356 -6.40 29.39 -15.84
C THR A 356 -4.98 29.88 -16.03
N GLY A 357 -4.33 29.42 -17.09
CA GLY A 357 -3.00 29.87 -17.50
C GLY A 357 -2.21 28.77 -18.22
N PRO A 358 -1.13 29.11 -18.91
CA PRO A 358 -0.29 28.16 -19.62
C PRO A 358 0.22 26.99 -18.78
N GLY A 359 0.63 25.92 -19.43
CA GLY A 359 1.28 24.78 -18.75
C GLY A 359 2.54 25.24 -18.00
N GLY A 360 2.77 24.70 -16.79
CA GLY A 360 3.95 25.05 -15.99
C GLY A 360 3.87 26.35 -15.19
N MET A 361 2.80 27.13 -15.29
CA MET A 361 2.63 28.42 -14.58
C MET A 361 2.38 28.29 -13.07
N GLY A 362 2.30 27.09 -12.54
CA GLY A 362 2.13 26.84 -11.10
C GLY A 362 0.70 26.90 -10.60
N LYS A 363 -0.32 26.67 -11.46
CA LYS A 363 -1.74 26.62 -11.05
C LYS A 363 -1.99 25.64 -9.90
N SER A 364 -1.60 24.38 -10.09
CA SER A 364 -1.78 23.33 -9.09
C SER A 364 -0.99 23.65 -7.80
N ARG A 365 0.21 24.23 -7.92
CA ARG A 365 1.00 24.67 -6.76
C ARG A 365 0.33 25.81 -6.00
N LEU A 366 -0.20 26.82 -6.68
CA LEU A 366 -0.93 27.92 -6.05
C LEU A 366 -2.14 27.38 -5.26
N VAL A 367 -2.95 26.53 -5.90
CA VAL A 367 -4.16 25.98 -5.28
C VAL A 367 -3.82 25.02 -4.15
N TYR A 368 -2.71 24.28 -4.25
CA TYR A 368 -2.22 23.44 -3.17
C TYR A 368 -1.87 24.27 -1.92
N GLU A 369 -1.05 25.31 -2.06
CA GLU A 369 -0.69 26.21 -0.95
C GLU A 369 -1.93 26.87 -0.33
N PHE A 370 -2.86 27.31 -1.17
CA PHE A 370 -4.15 27.85 -0.70
C PHE A 370 -4.95 26.80 0.08
N THR A 371 -5.10 25.57 -0.43
CA THR A 371 -5.89 24.53 0.22
C THR A 371 -5.25 24.04 1.52
N GLU A 372 -3.93 23.93 1.60
CA GLU A 372 -3.23 23.62 2.86
C GLU A 372 -3.42 24.70 3.94
N ALA A 373 -3.52 25.98 3.55
CA ALA A 373 -3.87 27.04 4.47
C ALA A 373 -5.32 26.90 4.96
N ARG A 374 -6.27 26.54 4.07
CA ARG A 374 -7.68 26.35 4.45
C ARG A 374 -7.91 25.11 5.32
N LYS A 375 -7.15 24.04 5.08
CA LYS A 375 -7.17 22.84 5.90
C LYS A 375 -6.90 23.14 7.38
N LYS A 376 -5.92 24.01 7.65
CA LYS A 376 -5.61 24.50 9.01
C LYS A 376 -6.77 25.30 9.66
N GLU A 377 -7.68 25.81 8.85
CA GLU A 377 -8.88 26.53 9.31
C GLU A 377 -10.14 25.66 9.35
N GLY A 378 -9.97 24.32 9.17
CA GLY A 378 -11.06 23.35 9.30
C GLY A 378 -11.86 23.08 8.02
N TRP A 379 -11.34 23.47 6.85
CA TRP A 379 -11.93 23.09 5.57
C TRP A 379 -11.51 21.68 5.18
N GLU A 380 -12.44 20.87 4.73
CA GLU A 380 -12.16 19.61 4.05
C GLU A 380 -11.73 19.88 2.61
N ILE A 381 -10.67 19.22 2.16
CA ILE A 381 -10.10 19.40 0.83
C ILE A 381 -10.20 18.10 0.05
N VAL A 382 -10.82 18.15 -1.11
CA VAL A 382 -10.98 17.00 -2.00
C VAL A 382 -10.38 17.34 -3.35
N TRP A 383 -9.33 16.61 -3.76
CA TRP A 383 -8.75 16.71 -5.09
C TRP A 383 -9.32 15.61 -5.98
N LEU A 384 -9.82 16.00 -7.15
CA LEU A 384 -10.26 15.06 -8.19
C LEU A 384 -9.09 14.76 -9.11
N ASN A 385 -8.63 13.51 -9.10
CA ASN A 385 -7.58 13.04 -9.98
C ASN A 385 -8.15 12.47 -11.27
N GLN A 386 -7.53 12.76 -12.43
CA GLN A 386 -7.99 12.41 -13.78
C GLN A 386 -8.23 10.90 -14.04
N ASN A 387 -7.63 10.04 -13.23
CA ASN A 387 -7.56 8.60 -13.48
C ASN A 387 -8.56 7.75 -12.67
N GLN A 388 -9.44 8.36 -11.89
CA GLN A 388 -10.54 7.63 -11.26
C GLN A 388 -11.74 7.65 -12.22
N ASP A 389 -12.53 6.58 -12.21
CA ASP A 389 -13.90 6.60 -12.76
C ASP A 389 -14.76 7.58 -11.92
N ILE A 390 -14.50 8.86 -12.13
CA ILE A 390 -15.05 9.98 -11.35
C ILE A 390 -16.55 10.11 -11.62
N TYR A 391 -16.99 9.76 -12.83
CA TYR A 391 -18.34 9.93 -13.30
C TYR A 391 -19.42 9.27 -12.43
N PRO A 392 -19.38 7.96 -12.14
CA PRO A 392 -20.41 7.33 -11.33
C PRO A 392 -20.35 7.74 -9.84
N ARG A 393 -19.13 8.07 -9.37
CA ARG A 393 -18.92 8.41 -7.96
C ARG A 393 -19.21 9.86 -7.63
N LEU A 394 -19.01 10.77 -8.58
CA LEU A 394 -19.24 12.19 -8.38
C LEU A 394 -20.75 12.49 -8.23
N LEU A 395 -21.61 11.84 -9.01
CA LEU A 395 -23.07 12.08 -8.96
C LEU A 395 -23.71 11.77 -7.61
N ASP A 396 -23.18 10.76 -6.91
CA ASP A 396 -23.65 10.34 -5.59
C ASP A 396 -22.84 10.97 -4.44
N TRP A 397 -21.70 11.62 -4.75
CA TRP A 397 -20.85 12.20 -3.74
C TRP A 397 -21.47 13.45 -3.10
N THR A 398 -21.38 13.50 -1.78
CA THR A 398 -21.83 14.66 -0.99
C THR A 398 -20.69 15.11 -0.08
N PRO A 399 -20.47 16.44 0.09
CA PRO A 399 -19.46 16.93 1.02
C PRO A 399 -19.68 16.36 2.42
N PRO A 400 -18.61 15.84 3.06
CA PRO A 400 -18.73 15.17 4.37
C PRO A 400 -18.86 16.11 5.56
N VAL A 401 -18.57 17.40 5.39
CA VAL A 401 -18.47 18.41 6.47
C VAL A 401 -19.03 19.76 6.05
N ASP A 402 -19.18 20.67 7.03
CA ASP A 402 -19.80 21.99 6.87
C ASP A 402 -19.07 22.94 5.91
N GLN A 403 -17.77 22.72 5.65
CA GLN A 403 -16.97 23.53 4.73
C GLN A 403 -16.06 22.63 3.90
N CYS A 404 -16.25 22.60 2.60
CA CYS A 404 -15.50 21.74 1.69
C CYS A 404 -15.01 22.51 0.45
N ILE A 405 -13.77 22.24 0.05
CA ILE A 405 -13.20 22.70 -1.22
C ILE A 405 -12.95 21.48 -2.10
N LEU A 406 -13.60 21.42 -3.25
CA LEU A 406 -13.33 20.46 -4.30
C LEU A 406 -12.41 21.10 -5.33
N VAL A 407 -11.30 20.47 -5.62
CA VAL A 407 -10.35 20.91 -6.66
C VAL A 407 -10.35 19.89 -7.79
N ALA A 408 -10.60 20.37 -9.00
CA ALA A 408 -10.56 19.58 -10.22
C ALA A 408 -9.43 20.11 -11.12
N ASP A 409 -8.34 19.32 -11.24
CA ASP A 409 -7.20 19.70 -12.08
C ASP A 409 -7.34 19.06 -13.48
N ASP A 410 -6.90 19.80 -14.53
CA ASP A 410 -7.00 19.41 -15.94
C ASP A 410 -8.45 19.00 -16.34
N VAL A 411 -9.38 19.91 -16.08
CA VAL A 411 -10.81 19.65 -16.03
C VAL A 411 -11.46 19.39 -17.39
N GLN A 412 -10.77 19.70 -18.49
CA GLN A 412 -11.33 19.64 -19.85
C GLN A 412 -11.92 18.26 -20.21
N SER A 413 -11.31 17.17 -19.71
CA SER A 413 -11.73 15.80 -20.03
C SER A 413 -13.03 15.36 -19.33
N TYR A 414 -13.45 16.04 -18.25
CA TYR A 414 -14.61 15.67 -17.44
C TYR A 414 -15.49 16.86 -17.02
N LEU A 415 -15.37 17.97 -17.75
CA LEU A 415 -16.09 19.20 -17.47
C LEU A 415 -17.60 19.04 -17.47
N GLN A 416 -18.15 18.22 -18.38
CA GLN A 416 -19.57 17.94 -18.44
C GLN A 416 -20.07 17.26 -17.15
N ALA A 417 -19.34 16.29 -16.63
CA ALA A 417 -19.68 15.60 -15.39
C ALA A 417 -19.69 16.53 -14.19
N ILE A 418 -18.70 17.41 -14.11
CA ILE A 418 -18.65 18.42 -13.04
C ILE A 418 -19.85 19.38 -13.16
N GLY A 419 -20.17 19.83 -14.36
CA GLY A 419 -21.34 20.68 -14.59
C GLY A 419 -22.65 20.01 -14.13
N GLU A 420 -22.90 18.78 -14.56
CA GLU A 420 -24.05 17.98 -14.16
C GLU A 420 -24.10 17.77 -12.64
N TRP A 421 -22.96 17.47 -12.03
CA TRP A 421 -22.84 17.31 -10.59
C TRP A 421 -23.12 18.62 -9.84
N ILE A 422 -22.51 19.76 -10.22
CA ILE A 422 -22.78 21.07 -9.62
C ILE A 422 -24.29 21.39 -9.69
N SER A 423 -24.92 21.16 -10.84
CA SER A 423 -26.36 21.35 -11.01
C SER A 423 -27.18 20.42 -10.09
N SER A 424 -26.80 19.16 -9.99
CA SER A 424 -27.48 18.20 -9.10
C SER A 424 -27.36 18.58 -7.62
N VAL A 425 -26.12 18.94 -7.22
CA VAL A 425 -25.80 19.30 -5.83
C VAL A 425 -26.50 20.61 -5.43
N SER A 426 -26.63 21.56 -6.33
CA SER A 426 -27.28 22.84 -6.07
C SER A 426 -28.79 22.74 -5.80
N LYS A 427 -29.43 21.69 -6.33
CA LYS A 427 -30.89 21.44 -6.13
C LYS A 427 -31.18 20.81 -4.76
N LYS A 428 -30.15 20.30 -4.07
CA LYS A 428 -30.33 19.73 -2.71
C LYS A 428 -30.21 20.84 -1.67
N LYS A 429 -31.21 20.94 -0.76
CA LYS A 429 -31.15 21.89 0.35
C LYS A 429 -30.01 21.54 1.31
N ARG A 430 -29.04 22.44 1.48
CA ARG A 430 -27.82 22.22 2.23
C ARG A 430 -27.55 23.34 3.22
N SER A 431 -26.85 23.00 4.31
CA SER A 431 -26.29 23.94 5.28
C SER A 431 -24.80 24.22 5.03
N GLU A 432 -24.14 23.31 4.31
CA GLU A 432 -22.68 23.27 4.13
C GLU A 432 -22.21 24.25 3.04
N LYS A 433 -21.04 24.84 3.24
CA LYS A 433 -20.34 25.65 2.22
C LYS A 433 -19.50 24.77 1.31
N LEU A 434 -19.81 24.77 0.03
CA LEU A 434 -19.03 24.07 -0.99
C LEU A 434 -18.36 25.08 -1.93
N ARG A 435 -17.06 24.92 -2.13
CA ARG A 435 -16.25 25.67 -3.10
C ARG A 435 -15.69 24.70 -4.12
N VAL A 436 -15.84 25.00 -5.39
CA VAL A 436 -15.33 24.18 -6.49
C VAL A 436 -14.33 25.00 -7.26
N LEU A 437 -13.07 24.55 -7.28
CA LEU A 437 -11.99 25.16 -8.05
C LEU A 437 -11.68 24.28 -9.26
N LEU A 438 -11.75 24.87 -10.42
CA LEU A 438 -11.49 24.23 -11.71
C LEU A 438 -10.15 24.76 -12.24
N LEU A 439 -9.16 23.87 -12.45
CA LEU A 439 -7.86 24.23 -12.98
C LEU A 439 -7.76 23.79 -14.44
N GLU A 440 -7.38 24.71 -15.33
CA GLU A 440 -7.30 24.43 -16.74
C GLU A 440 -6.07 25.11 -17.40
N ARG A 441 -5.55 24.46 -18.43
CA ARG A 441 -4.50 25.04 -19.26
C ARG A 441 -5.11 25.99 -20.28
N GLU A 442 -4.52 27.16 -20.43
CA GLU A 442 -4.80 28.02 -21.60
C GLU A 442 -4.14 27.45 -22.85
N GLY A 443 -4.93 27.08 -23.87
CA GLY A 443 -4.45 26.83 -25.21
C GLY A 443 -4.68 28.06 -26.11
N GLU A 444 -3.99 28.16 -27.25
CA GLU A 444 -4.16 29.27 -28.23
C GLU A 444 -5.59 29.44 -28.75
N ASP A 445 -6.50 28.47 -28.54
CA ASP A 445 -7.90 28.45 -29.01
C ASP A 445 -8.95 28.57 -27.88
N LEU A 446 -8.64 29.14 -26.74
CA LEU A 446 -9.55 29.22 -25.59
C LEU A 446 -10.75 30.12 -25.76
N SER A 447 -10.80 30.97 -26.79
CA SER A 447 -12.03 31.70 -27.19
C SER A 447 -13.14 30.77 -27.69
N SER A 448 -12.83 29.52 -28.01
CA SER A 448 -13.71 28.43 -28.45
C SER A 448 -13.76 27.24 -27.49
N ALA A 449 -13.23 27.37 -26.29
CA ALA A 449 -13.12 26.27 -25.36
C ALA A 449 -14.49 25.67 -25.02
N LYS A 450 -14.65 24.38 -25.22
CA LYS A 450 -15.86 23.58 -24.90
C LYS A 450 -16.42 23.87 -23.52
N TRP A 451 -15.59 24.22 -22.56
CA TRP A 451 -16.05 24.50 -21.21
C TRP A 451 -16.61 25.93 -21.05
N ALA A 452 -16.19 26.89 -21.86
CA ALA A 452 -16.86 28.16 -21.95
C ALA A 452 -18.29 28.01 -22.52
N GLU A 453 -18.50 27.06 -23.42
CA GLU A 453 -19.84 26.69 -23.92
C GLU A 453 -20.69 26.01 -22.84
N ILE A 454 -20.11 25.09 -22.06
CA ILE A 454 -20.81 24.41 -20.98
C ILE A 454 -21.14 25.37 -19.81
N MET A 455 -20.29 26.35 -19.58
CA MET A 455 -20.40 27.30 -18.48
C MET A 455 -21.03 28.65 -18.88
N ARG A 456 -21.34 28.87 -20.15
CA ARG A 456 -22.06 30.05 -20.68
C ARG A 456 -23.55 29.76 -20.99
N ALA A 457 -24.35 30.82 -21.14
CA ALA A 457 -25.80 30.81 -21.25
C ALA A 457 -26.41 29.98 -22.40
N ASP A 458 -25.63 29.57 -23.38
CA ASP A 458 -26.09 28.85 -24.57
C ASP A 458 -26.04 27.32 -24.41
N ALA A 459 -25.55 26.81 -23.27
CA ALA A 459 -25.50 25.38 -22.99
C ALA A 459 -26.89 24.87 -22.52
N PRO A 460 -27.24 23.61 -22.78
CA PRO A 460 -28.50 23.02 -22.31
C PRO A 460 -28.58 22.85 -20.79
N TYR A 461 -27.59 23.38 -20.07
CA TYR A 461 -27.51 23.36 -18.63
C TYR A 461 -28.12 24.66 -18.08
N ASP A 462 -29.12 24.48 -17.24
CA ASP A 462 -29.86 25.44 -16.44
C ASP A 462 -29.00 26.66 -16.01
N ASP A 463 -29.59 27.89 -16.05
CA ASP A 463 -29.04 29.18 -15.54
C ASP A 463 -28.40 29.05 -14.13
N THR A 464 -28.63 27.95 -13.45
CA THR A 464 -28.13 27.61 -12.12
C THR A 464 -26.60 27.60 -12.07
N ILE A 465 -25.90 26.99 -13.05
CA ILE A 465 -24.44 26.88 -13.02
C ILE A 465 -23.80 28.27 -13.12
N GLN A 466 -24.28 29.11 -14.00
CA GLN A 466 -23.79 30.49 -14.13
C GLN A 466 -24.07 31.31 -12.85
N SER A 467 -25.24 31.13 -12.25
CA SER A 467 -25.58 31.85 -11.02
C SER A 467 -24.67 31.47 -9.85
N LEU A 468 -24.03 30.30 -9.90
CA LEU A 468 -23.10 29.79 -8.88
C LEU A 468 -21.62 30.17 -9.17
N CYS A 469 -21.33 30.74 -10.34
CA CYS A 469 -20.01 31.29 -10.62
C CYS A 469 -19.69 32.43 -9.64
N TYR A 470 -18.44 32.41 -9.13
CA TYR A 470 -17.99 33.46 -8.22
C TYR A 470 -17.77 34.78 -8.95
N CYS A 471 -17.02 34.72 -10.05
CA CYS A 471 -16.70 35.86 -10.89
C CYS A 471 -16.65 35.41 -12.36
N SER A 472 -17.17 36.24 -13.27
CA SER A 472 -17.11 36.01 -14.72
C SER A 472 -15.67 36.03 -15.26
N ASP A 473 -14.80 36.78 -14.58
CA ASP A 473 -13.37 36.82 -14.89
C ASP A 473 -12.68 35.71 -14.08
N PHE A 474 -12.12 34.74 -14.80
CA PHE A 474 -11.38 33.65 -14.17
C PHE A 474 -10.05 34.15 -13.63
N LEU A 475 -9.51 33.45 -12.64
CA LEU A 475 -8.20 33.72 -12.09
C LEU A 475 -7.13 33.28 -13.09
N GLN A 476 -6.69 34.19 -13.93
CA GLN A 476 -5.67 33.95 -14.92
C GLN A 476 -4.27 34.16 -14.30
N LEU A 477 -3.41 33.15 -14.41
CA LEU A 477 -2.04 33.24 -13.92
C LEU A 477 -1.12 33.86 -14.98
N GLU A 478 -0.57 35.01 -14.64
CA GLU A 478 0.50 35.66 -15.42
C GLU A 478 1.86 35.05 -15.08
N PRO A 479 2.88 35.19 -15.95
CA PRO A 479 4.27 34.84 -15.62
C PRO A 479 4.72 35.46 -14.31
N LEU A 480 5.57 34.76 -13.57
CA LEU A 480 6.24 35.34 -12.40
C LEU A 480 7.16 36.49 -12.87
N SER A 481 7.32 37.50 -12.04
CA SER A 481 8.30 38.57 -12.26
C SER A 481 9.73 38.01 -12.20
N ASP A 482 10.68 38.71 -12.80
CA ASP A 482 12.09 38.31 -12.77
C ASP A 482 12.64 38.14 -11.35
N ASP A 483 12.19 38.95 -10.40
CA ASP A 483 12.59 38.85 -9.00
C ASP A 483 12.00 37.60 -8.32
N GLU A 484 10.74 37.25 -8.59
CA GLU A 484 10.10 36.05 -8.10
C GLU A 484 10.75 34.81 -8.72
N LEU A 485 11.06 34.82 -10.02
CA LEU A 485 11.77 33.73 -10.69
C LEU A 485 13.18 33.54 -10.09
N LYS A 486 13.91 34.61 -9.81
CA LYS A 486 15.21 34.56 -9.14
C LYS A 486 15.09 33.91 -7.76
N ALA A 487 14.06 34.27 -6.99
CA ALA A 487 13.83 33.69 -5.67
C ALA A 487 13.55 32.18 -5.77
N VAL A 488 12.67 31.75 -6.68
CA VAL A 488 12.37 30.33 -6.93
C VAL A 488 13.63 29.56 -7.35
N MET A 489 14.44 30.12 -8.25
CA MET A 489 15.68 29.48 -8.70
C MET A 489 16.72 29.38 -7.58
N THR A 490 16.80 30.39 -6.74
CA THR A 490 17.71 30.40 -5.57
C THR A 490 17.29 29.32 -4.57
N ASP A 491 16.01 29.23 -4.23
CA ASP A 491 15.46 28.20 -3.35
C ASP A 491 15.69 26.79 -3.92
N PHE A 492 15.50 26.62 -5.22
CA PHE A 492 15.76 25.36 -5.89
C PHE A 492 17.25 24.97 -5.84
N ALA A 493 18.14 25.91 -6.04
CA ALA A 493 19.58 25.67 -5.96
C ALA A 493 19.98 25.25 -4.55
N LEU A 494 19.50 25.97 -3.53
CA LEU A 494 19.74 25.65 -2.13
C LEU A 494 19.21 24.28 -1.75
N ALA A 495 17.97 23.97 -2.12
CA ALA A 495 17.35 22.68 -1.87
C ALA A 495 18.09 21.53 -2.59
N SER A 496 18.71 21.81 -3.74
CA SER A 496 19.55 20.87 -4.49
C SER A 496 20.98 20.75 -3.98
N GLY A 497 21.35 21.46 -2.90
CA GLY A 497 22.71 21.51 -2.37
C GLY A 497 23.70 22.24 -3.27
N LYS A 498 23.20 23.10 -4.17
CA LYS A 498 24.00 23.90 -5.11
C LYS A 498 23.91 25.37 -4.73
N ILE A 499 25.02 26.08 -4.86
CA ILE A 499 25.05 27.53 -4.70
C ILE A 499 25.26 28.15 -6.08
N ILE A 500 24.34 28.98 -6.53
CA ILE A 500 24.52 29.77 -7.71
C ILE A 500 25.47 30.92 -7.37
N LYS A 501 26.71 30.84 -7.81
CA LYS A 501 27.77 31.80 -7.49
C LYS A 501 27.93 32.94 -8.57
N ASP A 502 27.19 32.89 -9.67
CA ASP A 502 27.38 33.77 -10.79
C ASP A 502 26.04 34.41 -11.23
N ASP A 503 25.92 35.71 -11.00
CA ASP A 503 24.77 36.51 -11.43
C ASP A 503 24.54 36.43 -12.96
N ARG A 504 25.60 36.23 -13.74
CA ARG A 504 25.50 36.05 -15.21
C ARG A 504 24.89 34.73 -15.62
N LEU A 505 24.97 33.71 -14.77
CA LEU A 505 24.29 32.42 -14.99
C LEU A 505 22.79 32.59 -14.79
N MET A 506 22.39 33.39 -13.82
CA MET A 506 21.00 33.72 -13.56
C MET A 506 20.38 34.53 -14.69
N GLU A 507 21.09 35.53 -15.21
CA GLU A 507 20.66 36.33 -16.36
C GLU A 507 20.53 35.53 -17.67
N ARG A 508 21.15 34.36 -17.78
CA ARG A 508 21.02 33.46 -18.93
C ARG A 508 19.92 32.42 -18.80
N LEU A 509 19.44 32.20 -17.60
CA LEU A 509 18.41 31.23 -17.30
C LEU A 509 17.01 31.86 -17.17
N LEU A 510 16.98 33.19 -17.01
CA LEU A 510 15.80 34.03 -17.11
C LEU A 510 15.59 34.45 -18.59
#